data_75a9834f024b5a3b327b0a15f99b9bd4
#
_entry.id   75a9834f024b5a3b327b0a15f99b9bd4
#
_cell.length_a   1.000
_cell.length_b   1.000
_cell.length_c   1.000
_cell.angle_alpha   90.00
_cell.angle_beta   90.00
_cell.angle_gamma   90.00
#
_symmetry.space_group_name_H-M   'P 1'
#
loop_
_entity.id
_entity.type
_entity.pdbx_description
1 polymer ?
#
loop_
_entity_poly.entity_id
_entity_poly.type
_entity_poly.pdbx_seq_one_letter_code
_entity_poly.pdbx_strand_id
1 'polypeptide(L)'
;DLPPITLYKKTEDTSKLVVDEARIFLEYGTDNVQVYNVYSFRNPSEEIIVVTLNENGEIPFLKAPEGSSGAGYEAMQDSENFLQTDNGFAIPPSENPYGLITSASLPKAKEFELTQEFVLPAANVTVFLPEGVAIESDQSTDLGVQAIQDFNFQIYELGSVGAGEKLVLAVSGTPKEPVTDSTPEAAASNQNLLIGAGVLGIALILAGVWLYLRDRNRPEEAGDE
;
A
#
# COMPACT_ATOMS: atom_id res chain seq x y z
N ASP A 1 -1.46 1.91 -42.10
CA ASP A 1 -2.58 1.39 -41.33
C ASP A 1 -2.60 2.09 -39.97
N LEU A 2 -3.76 2.62 -39.58
CA LEU A 2 -3.96 3.17 -38.25
C LEU A 2 -4.19 2.01 -37.26
N PRO A 3 -3.69 2.09 -36.04
CA PRO A 3 -3.97 1.06 -35.03
C PRO A 3 -5.47 1.02 -34.74
N PRO A 4 -6.02 -0.13 -34.36
CA PRO A 4 -7.44 -0.26 -34.01
C PRO A 4 -7.76 0.62 -32.80
N ILE A 5 -8.89 1.33 -32.84
CA ILE A 5 -9.39 2.12 -31.70
C ILE A 5 -10.34 1.22 -30.92
N THR A 6 -10.02 0.95 -29.66
CA THR A 6 -10.91 0.21 -28.74
C THR A 6 -11.80 1.21 -28.00
N LEU A 7 -13.12 0.98 -28.07
CA LEU A 7 -14.10 1.76 -27.33
C LEU A 7 -14.66 0.91 -26.19
N TYR A 8 -14.59 1.44 -24.97
CA TYR A 8 -15.15 0.82 -23.78
C TYR A 8 -16.45 1.50 -23.35
N LYS A 9 -17.38 0.71 -22.85
CA LYS A 9 -18.52 1.25 -22.09
C LYS A 9 -18.04 1.77 -20.74
N LYS A 10 -18.61 2.88 -20.26
CA LYS A 10 -18.27 3.48 -18.96
C LYS A 10 -19.19 2.97 -17.87
N THR A 11 -18.63 2.76 -16.67
CA THR A 11 -19.36 2.48 -15.44
C THR A 11 -18.71 3.20 -14.26
N GLU A 12 -19.46 3.49 -13.21
CA GLU A 12 -18.97 4.00 -11.91
C GLU A 12 -18.99 2.88 -10.84
N ASP A 13 -19.35 1.67 -11.25
CA ASP A 13 -19.45 0.52 -10.35
C ASP A 13 -18.06 -0.03 -10.01
N THR A 14 -17.49 0.45 -8.92
CA THR A 14 -16.18 0.02 -8.41
C THR A 14 -16.20 -1.39 -7.82
N SER A 15 -17.37 -1.99 -7.55
CA SER A 15 -17.46 -3.38 -7.05
C SER A 15 -16.95 -4.42 -8.06
N LYS A 16 -16.74 -4.02 -9.30
CA LYS A 16 -16.13 -4.85 -10.36
C LYS A 16 -14.60 -4.95 -10.23
N LEU A 17 -13.97 -4.11 -9.44
CA LEU A 17 -12.54 -4.20 -9.16
C LEU A 17 -12.24 -5.40 -8.26
N VAL A 18 -11.10 -6.03 -8.51
CA VAL A 18 -10.58 -7.13 -7.70
C VAL A 18 -9.29 -6.68 -7.06
N VAL A 19 -9.27 -6.57 -5.74
CA VAL A 19 -8.04 -6.29 -4.98
C VAL A 19 -7.32 -7.62 -4.75
N ASP A 20 -6.24 -7.82 -5.48
CA ASP A 20 -5.42 -9.02 -5.37
C ASP A 20 -4.59 -9.01 -4.09
N GLU A 21 -4.06 -7.85 -3.74
CA GLU A 21 -3.21 -7.69 -2.58
C GLU A 21 -3.33 -6.29 -1.97
N ALA A 22 -3.34 -6.25 -0.63
CA ALA A 22 -3.19 -5.03 0.14
C ALA A 22 -2.02 -5.20 1.13
N ARG A 23 -1.07 -4.27 1.13
CA ARG A 23 0.07 -4.24 2.04
C ARG A 23 -0.02 -3.00 2.90
N ILE A 24 0.07 -3.19 4.20
CA ILE A 24 0.02 -2.11 5.20
C ILE A 24 1.40 -1.94 5.79
N PHE A 25 1.97 -0.75 5.68
CA PHE A 25 3.26 -0.39 6.24
C PHE A 25 3.07 0.67 7.32
N LEU A 26 3.76 0.50 8.45
CA LEU A 26 3.82 1.49 9.51
C LEU A 26 5.23 2.09 9.57
N GLU A 27 5.30 3.41 9.53
CA GLU A 27 6.55 4.16 9.74
C GLU A 27 6.39 5.07 10.95
N TYR A 28 7.32 4.96 11.90
CA TYR A 28 7.29 5.72 13.14
C TYR A 28 8.10 7.02 13.02
N GLY A 29 7.39 8.14 12.95
CA GLY A 29 8.00 9.47 13.03
C GLY A 29 8.28 9.90 14.48
N THR A 30 8.60 11.19 14.67
CA THR A 30 8.83 11.78 16.01
C THR A 30 7.54 11.77 16.82
N ASP A 31 6.45 12.31 16.28
CA ASP A 31 5.18 12.54 16.99
C ASP A 31 3.99 11.76 16.39
N ASN A 32 4.20 11.06 15.30
CA ASN A 32 3.16 10.33 14.57
C ASN A 32 3.63 8.96 14.10
N VAL A 33 2.66 8.16 13.66
CA VAL A 33 2.87 6.93 12.89
C VAL A 33 2.24 7.15 11.52
N GLN A 34 3.05 7.07 10.47
CA GLN A 34 2.54 7.07 9.10
C GLN A 34 2.08 5.66 8.75
N VAL A 35 0.90 5.57 8.18
CA VAL A 35 0.34 4.33 7.64
C VAL A 35 0.30 4.47 6.13
N TYR A 36 0.97 3.56 5.44
CA TYR A 36 0.92 3.45 3.99
C TYR A 36 0.21 2.15 3.63
N ASN A 37 -0.83 2.26 2.84
CA ASN A 37 -1.47 1.09 2.27
C ASN A 37 -1.14 1.02 0.78
N VAL A 38 -0.56 -0.09 0.35
CA VAL A 38 -0.23 -0.37 -1.05
C VAL A 38 -1.23 -1.38 -1.57
N TYR A 39 -2.02 -0.96 -2.53
CA TYR A 39 -3.03 -1.79 -3.16
C TYR A 39 -2.62 -2.20 -4.56
N SER A 40 -2.73 -3.48 -4.84
CA SER A 40 -2.65 -4.06 -6.18
C SER A 40 -4.03 -4.58 -6.57
N PHE A 41 -4.61 -4.07 -7.66
CA PHE A 41 -5.96 -4.45 -8.08
C PHE A 41 -6.09 -4.45 -9.60
N ARG A 42 -7.09 -5.18 -10.10
CA ARG A 42 -7.38 -5.31 -11.54
C ARG A 42 -8.81 -4.91 -11.85
N ASN A 43 -9.02 -4.50 -13.10
CA ASN A 43 -10.33 -4.39 -13.69
C ASN A 43 -10.54 -5.52 -14.71
N PRO A 44 -11.06 -6.68 -14.30
CA PRO A 44 -11.30 -7.80 -15.21
C PRO A 44 -12.59 -7.66 -16.03
N SER A 45 -13.34 -6.57 -15.86
CA SER A 45 -14.57 -6.31 -16.62
C SER A 45 -14.26 -5.81 -18.03
N GLU A 46 -15.26 -5.79 -18.90
CA GLU A 46 -15.17 -5.20 -20.24
C GLU A 46 -15.49 -3.70 -20.26
N GLU A 47 -15.69 -3.08 -19.10
CA GLU A 47 -16.07 -1.68 -18.96
C GLU A 47 -14.93 -0.87 -18.35
N ILE A 48 -14.80 0.40 -18.77
CA ILE A 48 -13.91 1.32 -18.09
C ILE A 48 -14.59 1.85 -16.83
N ILE A 49 -13.96 1.66 -15.68
CA ILE A 49 -14.47 2.11 -14.39
C ILE A 49 -14.00 3.53 -14.13
N VAL A 50 -14.95 4.46 -14.00
CA VAL A 50 -14.66 5.87 -13.69
C VAL A 50 -14.76 6.09 -12.20
N VAL A 51 -13.69 6.56 -11.60
CA VAL A 51 -13.58 6.88 -10.17
C VAL A 51 -13.62 8.39 -10.00
N THR A 52 -14.70 8.88 -9.42
CA THR A 52 -14.82 10.28 -9.02
C THR A 52 -14.41 10.42 -7.57
N LEU A 53 -13.47 11.34 -7.29
CA LEU A 53 -13.06 11.64 -5.92
C LEU A 53 -14.20 12.31 -5.15
N ASN A 54 -14.25 12.08 -3.85
CA ASN A 54 -15.19 12.77 -2.99
C ASN A 54 -14.79 14.25 -2.79
N GLU A 55 -15.60 15.02 -2.02
CA GLU A 55 -15.35 16.45 -1.78
C GLU A 55 -14.01 16.72 -1.07
N ASN A 56 -13.46 15.73 -0.36
CA ASN A 56 -12.18 15.81 0.33
C ASN A 56 -10.99 15.38 -0.58
N GLY A 57 -11.26 14.98 -1.82
CA GLY A 57 -10.23 14.47 -2.74
C GLY A 57 -9.84 13.02 -2.48
N GLU A 58 -10.66 12.24 -1.75
CA GLU A 58 -10.37 10.85 -1.40
C GLU A 58 -11.00 9.88 -2.41
N ILE A 59 -10.38 8.72 -2.58
CA ILE A 59 -10.87 7.62 -3.40
C ILE A 59 -12.02 6.91 -2.65
N PRO A 60 -13.24 6.82 -3.21
CA PRO A 60 -14.42 6.32 -2.47
C PRO A 60 -14.29 4.89 -1.93
N PHE A 61 -13.53 4.03 -2.62
CA PHE A 61 -13.36 2.63 -2.27
C PHE A 61 -12.08 2.31 -1.48
N LEU A 62 -11.25 3.33 -1.19
CA LEU A 62 -10.07 3.20 -0.31
C LEU A 62 -10.25 4.11 0.90
N LYS A 63 -10.40 3.51 2.07
CA LYS A 63 -10.56 4.26 3.31
C LYS A 63 -9.22 4.46 4.00
N ALA A 64 -9.01 5.63 4.55
CA ALA A 64 -7.92 5.86 5.50
C ALA A 64 -8.22 5.16 6.83
N PRO A 65 -7.21 4.77 7.62
CA PRO A 65 -7.41 4.19 8.95
C PRO A 65 -8.24 5.10 9.85
N GLU A 66 -9.06 4.51 10.73
CA GLU A 66 -9.90 5.28 11.65
C GLU A 66 -9.05 6.18 12.56
N GLY A 67 -9.49 7.41 12.77
CA GLY A 67 -8.76 8.39 13.58
C GLY A 67 -7.51 8.99 12.94
N SER A 68 -7.20 8.64 11.70
CA SER A 68 -6.08 9.23 10.96
C SER A 68 -6.41 10.61 10.39
N SER A 69 -5.36 11.31 9.96
CA SER A 69 -5.43 12.62 9.32
C SER A 69 -4.44 12.70 8.16
N GLY A 70 -4.60 13.71 7.30
CA GLY A 70 -3.67 13.96 6.20
C GLY A 70 -3.69 12.87 5.15
N ALA A 71 -4.85 12.30 4.83
CA ALA A 71 -4.98 11.26 3.82
C ALA A 71 -4.56 11.76 2.43
N GLY A 72 -3.76 10.94 1.75
CA GLY A 72 -3.28 11.19 0.39
C GLY A 72 -3.22 9.89 -0.41
N TYR A 73 -3.04 10.01 -1.72
CA TYR A 73 -2.80 8.85 -2.58
C TYR A 73 -1.89 9.19 -3.76
N GLU A 74 -1.20 8.17 -4.25
CA GLU A 74 -0.41 8.26 -5.48
C GLU A 74 -0.45 6.94 -6.26
N ALA A 75 -0.29 7.02 -7.58
CA ALA A 75 -0.18 5.85 -8.45
C ALA A 75 1.25 5.28 -8.41
N MET A 76 1.37 3.95 -8.41
CA MET A 76 2.67 3.31 -8.50
C MET A 76 3.24 3.41 -9.92
N GLN A 77 4.55 3.69 -10.04
CA GLN A 77 5.21 3.89 -11.33
C GLN A 77 5.26 2.64 -12.21
N ASP A 78 5.41 1.46 -11.59
CA ASP A 78 5.56 0.18 -12.29
C ASP A 78 4.24 -0.61 -12.37
N SER A 79 3.11 0.07 -12.45
CA SER A 79 1.77 -0.49 -12.61
C SER A 79 1.11 -0.03 -13.89
N GLU A 80 -0.06 -0.59 -14.21
CA GLU A 80 -0.89 -0.07 -15.31
C GLU A 80 -1.27 1.40 -15.07
N ASN A 81 -1.39 2.16 -16.15
CA ASN A 81 -1.64 3.59 -16.09
C ASN A 81 -3.13 3.91 -15.93
N PHE A 82 -3.44 4.74 -14.94
CA PHE A 82 -4.75 5.35 -14.81
C PHE A 82 -4.95 6.46 -15.88
N LEU A 83 -6.16 6.56 -16.39
CA LEU A 83 -6.52 7.67 -17.27
C LEU A 83 -7.06 8.83 -16.44
N GLN A 84 -6.47 9.99 -16.57
CA GLN A 84 -6.92 11.19 -15.87
C GLN A 84 -8.32 11.61 -16.33
N THR A 85 -9.15 12.07 -15.40
CA THR A 85 -10.46 12.69 -15.64
C THR A 85 -10.51 14.05 -14.94
N ASP A 86 -11.57 14.82 -15.16
CA ASP A 86 -11.70 16.16 -14.57
C ASP A 86 -11.69 16.15 -13.03
N ASN A 87 -12.24 15.10 -12.41
CA ASN A 87 -12.30 14.97 -10.95
C ASN A 87 -12.01 13.52 -10.51
N GLY A 88 -10.82 13.02 -10.85
CA GLY A 88 -10.40 11.68 -10.47
C GLY A 88 -9.68 10.95 -11.60
N PHE A 89 -10.01 9.70 -11.82
CA PHE A 89 -9.34 8.86 -12.81
C PHE A 89 -10.26 7.77 -13.33
N ALA A 90 -9.86 7.14 -14.42
CA ALA A 90 -10.54 5.97 -14.95
C ALA A 90 -9.57 4.77 -15.01
N ILE A 91 -10.15 3.59 -14.83
CA ILE A 91 -9.45 2.29 -14.77
C ILE A 91 -9.93 1.47 -15.96
N PRO A 92 -9.18 1.43 -17.07
CA PRO A 92 -9.48 0.56 -18.20
C PRO A 92 -9.50 -0.92 -17.81
N PRO A 93 -10.18 -1.78 -18.61
CA PRO A 93 -9.99 -3.23 -18.51
C PRO A 93 -8.52 -3.62 -18.66
N SER A 94 -8.01 -4.41 -17.72
CA SER A 94 -6.64 -4.94 -17.77
C SER A 94 -6.51 -6.20 -16.93
N GLU A 95 -5.76 -7.17 -17.44
CA GLU A 95 -5.29 -8.33 -16.68
C GLU A 95 -4.04 -8.00 -15.85
N ASN A 96 -3.32 -6.95 -16.23
CA ASN A 96 -2.21 -6.47 -15.43
C ASN A 96 -2.71 -5.62 -14.27
N PRO A 97 -2.01 -5.62 -13.13
CA PRO A 97 -2.46 -4.89 -11.97
C PRO A 97 -2.22 -3.37 -12.07
N TYR A 98 -3.16 -2.64 -11.55
CA TYR A 98 -3.02 -1.24 -11.16
C TYR A 98 -2.48 -1.17 -9.75
N GLY A 99 -1.60 -0.21 -9.47
CA GLY A 99 -1.03 0.02 -8.15
C GLY A 99 -1.38 1.39 -7.62
N LEU A 100 -1.90 1.44 -6.39
CA LEU A 100 -2.13 2.67 -5.65
C LEU A 100 -1.51 2.60 -4.26
N ILE A 101 -0.88 3.68 -3.86
CA ILE A 101 -0.39 3.89 -2.50
C ILE A 101 -1.31 4.92 -1.85
N THR A 102 -1.86 4.62 -0.68
CA THR A 102 -2.51 5.62 0.16
C THR A 102 -1.65 5.88 1.40
N SER A 103 -1.67 7.12 1.89
CA SER A 103 -0.95 7.52 3.08
C SER A 103 -1.88 8.23 4.06
N ALA A 104 -1.68 8.01 5.35
CA ALA A 104 -2.39 8.68 6.42
C ALA A 104 -1.54 8.71 7.69
N SER A 105 -1.82 9.65 8.60
CA SER A 105 -1.06 9.85 9.82
C SER A 105 -1.92 9.58 11.05
N LEU A 106 -1.42 8.76 11.97
CA LEU A 106 -2.00 8.51 13.30
C LEU A 106 -1.14 9.16 14.39
N PRO A 107 -1.73 9.57 15.51
CA PRO A 107 -0.95 10.00 16.68
C PRO A 107 -0.07 8.85 17.18
N LYS A 108 1.20 9.15 17.50
CA LYS A 108 2.12 8.15 18.03
C LYS A 108 1.73 7.76 19.46
N ALA A 109 1.63 6.46 19.68
CA ALA A 109 1.46 5.85 21.00
C ALA A 109 2.30 4.56 21.07
N LYS A 110 2.58 4.08 22.30
CA LYS A 110 3.30 2.80 22.49
C LYS A 110 2.40 1.60 22.15
N GLU A 111 1.11 1.78 22.38
CA GLU A 111 0.07 0.82 22.09
C GLU A 111 -1.10 1.59 21.48
N PHE A 112 -1.61 1.12 20.37
CA PHE A 112 -2.78 1.70 19.72
C PHE A 112 -3.48 0.65 18.87
N GLU A 113 -4.75 0.91 18.57
CA GLU A 113 -5.54 0.09 17.66
C GLU A 113 -5.48 0.71 16.26
N LEU A 114 -5.04 -0.08 15.28
CA LEU A 114 -5.12 0.26 13.88
C LEU A 114 -6.40 -0.38 13.32
N THR A 115 -7.40 0.43 13.01
CA THR A 115 -8.63 -0.04 12.37
C THR A 115 -8.67 0.42 10.92
N GLN A 116 -8.66 -0.55 10.00
CA GLN A 116 -8.72 -0.34 8.55
C GLN A 116 -9.98 -0.99 7.97
N GLU A 117 -10.85 -0.18 7.36
CA GLU A 117 -12.02 -0.66 6.63
C GLU A 117 -11.64 -1.00 5.18
N PHE A 118 -12.09 -2.16 4.71
CA PHE A 118 -11.95 -2.62 3.32
C PHE A 118 -13.31 -2.51 2.62
N VAL A 119 -13.51 -1.48 1.81
CA VAL A 119 -14.73 -1.30 1.01
C VAL A 119 -14.86 -2.39 -0.06
N LEU A 120 -13.74 -2.75 -0.69
CA LEU A 120 -13.63 -3.88 -1.61
C LEU A 120 -12.97 -5.06 -0.90
N PRO A 121 -13.31 -6.30 -1.27
CA PRO A 121 -12.64 -7.46 -0.72
C PRO A 121 -11.19 -7.51 -1.20
N ALA A 122 -10.26 -7.84 -0.30
CA ALA A 122 -8.86 -8.09 -0.61
C ALA A 122 -8.55 -9.59 -0.50
N ALA A 123 -7.93 -10.16 -1.53
CA ALA A 123 -7.60 -11.59 -1.55
C ALA A 123 -6.48 -11.93 -0.56
N ASN A 124 -5.55 -11.02 -0.37
CA ASN A 124 -4.46 -11.16 0.59
C ASN A 124 -4.12 -9.81 1.25
N VAL A 125 -3.94 -9.81 2.57
CA VAL A 125 -3.50 -8.65 3.33
C VAL A 125 -2.23 -9.00 4.11
N THR A 126 -1.19 -8.18 3.95
CA THR A 126 0.08 -8.33 4.64
C THR A 126 0.44 -7.05 5.37
N VAL A 127 0.93 -7.17 6.61
CA VAL A 127 1.35 -6.03 7.43
C VAL A 127 2.86 -6.06 7.61
N PHE A 128 3.50 -4.94 7.36
CA PHE A 128 4.94 -4.71 7.50
C PHE A 128 5.18 -3.69 8.60
N LEU A 129 5.82 -4.10 9.66
CA LEU A 129 6.13 -3.29 10.82
C LEU A 129 7.65 -3.13 10.97
N PRO A 130 8.15 -2.02 11.49
CA PRO A 130 9.54 -1.95 11.90
C PRO A 130 9.87 -3.05 12.92
N GLU A 131 11.08 -3.59 12.87
CA GLU A 131 11.54 -4.54 13.87
C GLU A 131 11.36 -4.00 15.29
N GLY A 132 10.80 -4.79 16.20
CA GLY A 132 10.48 -4.40 17.58
C GLY A 132 9.05 -3.92 17.78
N VAL A 133 8.27 -3.78 16.71
CA VAL A 133 6.82 -3.55 16.75
C VAL A 133 6.10 -4.84 16.40
N ALA A 134 5.00 -5.11 17.07
CA ALA A 134 4.18 -6.31 16.87
C ALA A 134 2.70 -5.97 16.78
N ILE A 135 1.93 -6.86 16.18
CA ILE A 135 0.47 -6.84 16.23
C ILE A 135 -0.05 -8.08 16.95
N GLU A 136 -1.20 -7.92 17.61
CA GLU A 136 -2.00 -9.02 18.09
C GLU A 136 -3.30 -9.05 17.29
N SER A 137 -3.59 -10.20 16.68
CA SER A 137 -4.82 -10.49 15.96
C SER A 137 -4.98 -12.00 15.84
N ASP A 138 -6.19 -12.50 16.08
CA ASP A 138 -6.51 -13.93 15.96
C ASP A 138 -6.39 -14.46 14.52
N GLN A 139 -6.35 -13.58 13.54
CA GLN A 139 -6.30 -13.90 12.11
C GLN A 139 -4.90 -13.74 11.51
N SER A 140 -3.90 -13.36 12.31
CA SER A 140 -2.56 -13.10 11.81
C SER A 140 -1.64 -14.32 11.95
N THR A 141 -0.85 -14.55 10.89
CA THR A 141 0.28 -15.48 10.90
C THR A 141 1.57 -14.66 10.95
N ASP A 142 2.36 -14.85 11.99
CA ASP A 142 3.68 -14.22 12.12
C ASP A 142 4.69 -14.91 11.19
N LEU A 143 5.22 -14.16 10.22
CA LEU A 143 6.24 -14.62 9.29
C LEU A 143 7.67 -14.28 9.76
N GLY A 144 7.80 -13.67 10.94
CA GLY A 144 9.06 -13.26 11.52
C GLY A 144 9.66 -12.00 10.93
N VAL A 145 10.88 -11.70 11.34
CA VAL A 145 11.64 -10.56 10.85
C VAL A 145 12.33 -10.91 9.53
N GLN A 146 12.13 -10.08 8.52
CA GLN A 146 12.78 -10.22 7.22
C GLN A 146 13.51 -8.93 6.86
N ALA A 147 14.74 -9.09 6.35
CA ALA A 147 15.50 -7.97 5.80
C ALA A 147 15.04 -7.69 4.37
N ILE A 148 14.61 -6.47 4.11
CA ILE A 148 14.23 -6.00 2.79
C ILE A 148 15.08 -4.77 2.50
N GLN A 149 16.02 -4.89 1.56
CA GLN A 149 17.10 -3.91 1.37
C GLN A 149 17.87 -3.68 2.68
N ASP A 150 17.93 -2.45 3.16
CA ASP A 150 18.64 -2.06 4.38
C ASP A 150 17.75 -2.00 5.63
N PHE A 151 16.50 -2.48 5.55
CA PHE A 151 15.52 -2.40 6.63
C PHE A 151 15.04 -3.78 7.06
N ASN A 152 14.86 -3.93 8.37
CA ASN A 152 14.26 -5.11 8.97
C ASN A 152 12.78 -4.88 9.24
N PHE A 153 11.92 -5.73 8.68
CA PHE A 153 10.48 -5.70 8.90
C PHE A 153 10.01 -6.94 9.63
N GLN A 154 9.23 -6.75 10.67
CA GLN A 154 8.37 -7.80 11.23
C GLN A 154 7.15 -7.92 10.33
N ILE A 155 6.90 -9.11 9.77
CA ILE A 155 5.87 -9.32 8.75
C ILE A 155 4.77 -10.24 9.29
N TYR A 156 3.52 -9.84 9.06
CA TYR A 156 2.33 -10.63 9.37
C TYR A 156 1.47 -10.82 8.14
N GLU A 157 1.02 -12.04 7.90
CA GLU A 157 0.02 -12.36 6.88
C GLU A 157 -1.35 -12.54 7.56
N LEU A 158 -2.37 -11.87 7.01
CA LEU A 158 -3.72 -11.86 7.55
C LEU A 158 -4.72 -12.62 6.66
N GLY A 159 -4.27 -13.06 5.47
CA GLY A 159 -5.13 -13.70 4.48
C GLY A 159 -6.12 -12.74 3.84
N SER A 160 -7.31 -13.26 3.50
CA SER A 160 -8.35 -12.47 2.81
C SER A 160 -9.21 -11.68 3.78
N VAL A 161 -9.63 -10.49 3.34
CA VAL A 161 -10.60 -9.63 4.06
C VAL A 161 -11.79 -9.38 3.15
N GLY A 162 -13.01 -9.52 3.67
CA GLY A 162 -14.25 -9.34 2.93
C GLY A 162 -14.60 -7.88 2.66
N ALA A 163 -15.48 -7.64 1.70
CA ALA A 163 -16.01 -6.31 1.43
C ALA A 163 -16.81 -5.77 2.62
N GLY A 164 -16.54 -4.53 3.02
CA GLY A 164 -17.16 -3.86 4.17
C GLY A 164 -16.63 -4.36 5.53
N GLU A 165 -15.66 -5.26 5.55
CA GLU A 165 -15.03 -5.71 6.80
C GLU A 165 -14.02 -4.71 7.33
N LYS A 166 -13.88 -4.68 8.65
CA LYS A 166 -12.88 -3.91 9.36
C LYS A 166 -11.80 -4.84 9.90
N LEU A 167 -10.58 -4.56 9.49
CA LEU A 167 -9.39 -5.15 10.07
C LEU A 167 -9.01 -4.35 11.31
N VAL A 168 -8.97 -5.01 12.46
CA VAL A 168 -8.59 -4.41 13.74
C VAL A 168 -7.32 -5.05 14.24
N LEU A 169 -6.26 -4.27 14.39
CA LEU A 169 -4.93 -4.71 14.80
C LEU A 169 -4.51 -3.97 16.07
N ALA A 170 -4.29 -4.71 17.16
CA ALA A 170 -3.67 -4.15 18.35
C ALA A 170 -2.15 -4.04 18.12
N VAL A 171 -1.67 -2.82 17.91
CA VAL A 171 -0.26 -2.54 17.61
C VAL A 171 0.45 -2.19 18.91
N SER A 172 1.59 -2.81 19.17
CA SER A 172 2.41 -2.59 20.38
C SER A 172 3.91 -2.66 20.08
N GLY A 173 4.71 -2.13 20.99
CA GLY A 173 6.16 -2.18 20.91
C GLY A 173 6.81 -0.85 20.55
N THR A 174 8.10 -0.90 20.27
CA THR A 174 8.89 0.27 19.89
C THR A 174 9.87 -0.15 18.80
N PRO A 175 9.94 0.59 17.68
CA PRO A 175 10.90 0.29 16.63
C PRO A 175 12.33 0.20 17.19
N LYS A 176 13.05 -0.83 16.78
CA LYS A 176 14.50 -0.85 16.94
C LYS A 176 15.09 0.11 15.91
N GLU A 177 15.97 0.99 16.36
CA GLU A 177 16.66 1.87 15.42
C GLU A 177 17.45 1.02 14.42
N PRO A 178 17.40 1.34 13.11
CA PRO A 178 18.28 0.69 12.16
C PRO A 178 19.72 0.98 12.59
N VAL A 179 20.54 -0.06 12.64
CA VAL A 179 21.98 0.09 12.93
C VAL A 179 22.63 0.75 11.71
N THR A 180 22.53 2.07 11.63
CA THR A 180 23.28 2.84 10.66
C THR A 180 24.66 3.13 11.23
N ASP A 181 25.66 2.40 10.75
CA ASP A 181 27.10 2.75 10.94
C ASP A 181 27.48 4.01 10.15
N SER A 182 26.67 5.03 10.17
CA SER A 182 26.93 6.31 9.51
C SER A 182 26.98 7.45 10.53
N THR A 183 28.16 7.99 10.71
CA THR A 183 28.45 9.24 11.41
C THR A 183 27.52 10.34 10.89
N PRO A 184 26.78 11.07 11.75
CA PRO A 184 25.90 12.13 11.28
C PRO A 184 26.72 13.35 10.85
N GLU A 185 26.86 13.56 9.57
CA GLU A 185 27.24 14.86 9.05
C GLU A 185 26.01 15.78 9.08
N ALA A 186 26.12 16.89 9.76
CA ALA A 186 25.05 17.82 10.07
C ALA A 186 24.24 18.26 8.86
N ALA A 187 22.99 17.79 8.75
CA ALA A 187 22.04 18.29 7.78
C ALA A 187 21.23 19.44 8.38
N ALA A 188 21.41 20.61 7.81
CA ALA A 188 20.69 21.84 8.13
C ALA A 188 19.17 21.68 7.93
N SER A 189 18.43 22.25 8.88
CA SER A 189 16.98 22.33 8.97
C SER A 189 16.27 22.71 7.68
N ASN A 190 15.52 21.75 7.12
CA ASN A 190 14.39 22.02 6.24
C ASN A 190 13.32 20.93 6.48
N GLN A 191 12.33 21.27 7.28
CA GLN A 191 11.21 20.38 7.64
C GLN A 191 10.48 19.80 6.43
N ASN A 192 10.42 20.56 5.32
CA ASN A 192 9.81 20.11 4.05
C ASN A 192 10.68 19.09 3.30
N LEU A 193 11.98 19.01 3.56
CA LEU A 193 12.91 18.05 2.95
C LEU A 193 12.84 16.69 3.67
N LEU A 194 12.54 16.68 4.97
CA LEU A 194 12.34 15.46 5.77
C LEU A 194 11.07 14.71 5.37
N ILE A 195 9.99 15.42 5.05
CA ILE A 195 8.74 14.81 4.55
C ILE A 195 8.98 14.20 3.16
N GLY A 196 9.71 14.90 2.27
CA GLY A 196 10.05 14.41 0.93
C GLY A 196 11.03 13.22 0.94
N ALA A 197 11.98 13.18 1.89
CA ALA A 197 12.93 12.07 2.00
C ALA A 197 12.29 10.79 2.56
N GLY A 198 11.31 10.90 3.48
CA GLY A 198 10.54 9.76 3.99
C GLY A 198 9.71 9.09 2.89
N VAL A 199 9.00 9.89 2.09
CA VAL A 199 8.19 9.39 0.96
C VAL A 199 9.06 8.74 -0.13
N LEU A 200 10.22 9.33 -0.45
CA LEU A 200 11.18 8.75 -1.41
C LEU A 200 11.80 7.45 -0.89
N GLY A 201 12.12 7.37 0.40
CA GLY A 201 12.64 6.15 1.03
C GLY A 201 11.65 5.00 0.95
N ILE A 202 10.38 5.26 1.26
CA ILE A 202 9.32 4.25 1.20
C ILE A 202 9.00 3.84 -0.23
N ALA A 203 8.94 4.77 -1.20
CA ALA A 203 8.74 4.43 -2.60
C ALA A 203 9.85 3.49 -3.11
N LEU A 204 11.10 3.68 -2.70
CA LEU A 204 12.22 2.79 -3.03
C LEU A 204 12.12 1.43 -2.32
N ILE A 205 11.68 1.41 -1.05
CA ILE A 205 11.43 0.17 -0.30
C ILE A 205 10.30 -0.62 -0.95
N LEU A 206 9.20 0.06 -1.30
CA LEU A 206 8.04 -0.57 -1.96
C LEU A 206 8.41 -1.14 -3.33
N ALA A 207 9.20 -0.43 -4.13
CA ALA A 207 9.74 -0.95 -5.39
C ALA A 207 10.63 -2.18 -5.17
N GLY A 208 11.49 -2.16 -4.13
CA GLY A 208 12.35 -3.28 -3.77
C GLY A 208 11.57 -4.51 -3.30
N VAL A 209 10.57 -4.32 -2.45
CA VAL A 209 9.67 -5.40 -1.98
C VAL A 209 8.91 -6.01 -3.16
N TRP A 210 8.41 -5.18 -4.08
CA TRP A 210 7.72 -5.66 -5.25
C TRP A 210 8.63 -6.49 -6.17
N LEU A 211 9.86 -6.04 -6.44
CA LEU A 211 10.83 -6.78 -7.24
C LEU A 211 11.19 -8.13 -6.60
N TYR A 212 11.42 -8.14 -5.28
CA TYR A 212 11.75 -9.36 -4.54
C TYR A 212 10.62 -10.39 -4.58
N LEU A 213 9.37 -9.97 -4.37
CA LEU A 213 8.21 -10.87 -4.38
C LEU A 213 7.86 -11.33 -5.80
N ARG A 214 8.04 -10.48 -6.80
CA ARG A 214 7.87 -10.85 -8.20
C ARG A 214 8.86 -11.93 -8.63
N ASP A 215 10.12 -11.83 -8.23
CA ASP A 215 11.14 -12.85 -8.57
C ASP A 215 10.88 -14.17 -7.83
N ARG A 216 10.40 -14.12 -6.59
CA ARG A 216 10.05 -15.30 -5.81
C ARG A 216 8.83 -16.05 -6.37
N ASN A 217 7.92 -15.37 -7.04
CA ASN A 217 6.71 -15.95 -7.63
C ASN A 217 6.85 -16.34 -9.11
N ARG A 218 8.05 -16.19 -9.71
CA ARG A 218 8.31 -16.77 -11.04
C ARG A 218 8.41 -18.27 -10.91
N PRO A 219 7.60 -19.05 -11.66
CA PRO A 219 7.84 -20.49 -11.77
C PRO A 219 9.22 -20.67 -12.38
N GLU A 220 10.07 -21.51 -11.76
CA GLU A 220 11.31 -21.95 -12.38
C GLU A 220 10.94 -22.56 -13.73
N GLU A 221 11.31 -21.91 -14.83
CA GLU A 221 11.29 -22.53 -16.14
C GLU A 221 12.22 -23.73 -16.04
N ALA A 222 11.63 -24.94 -16.05
CA ALA A 222 12.36 -26.17 -16.13
C ALA A 222 13.24 -26.10 -17.40
N GLY A 223 14.55 -26.01 -17.18
CA GLY A 223 15.51 -26.08 -18.28
C GLY A 223 15.34 -27.40 -18.99
N ASP A 224 14.94 -27.34 -20.24
CA ASP A 224 15.08 -28.45 -21.19
C ASP A 224 16.57 -28.69 -21.45
N GLU A 225 17.07 -29.82 -20.96
CA GLU A 225 18.26 -30.49 -21.52
C GLU A 225 17.85 -31.39 -22.68
#